data_06e87add3828e54e4c36aa33ad1e0ac9
#
_entry.id   06e87add3828e54e4c36aa33ad1e0ac9
#
_cell.length_a   1.000
_cell.length_b   1.000
_cell.length_c   1.000
_cell.angle_alpha   90.00
_cell.angle_beta   90.00
_cell.angle_gamma   90.00
#
_symmetry.space_group_name_H-M   'P 1'
#
loop_
_entity.id
_entity.type
_entity.pdbx_description
1 polymer ?
#
loop_
_entity_poly.entity_id
_entity_poly.type
_entity_poly.pdbx_seq_one_letter_code
_entity_poly.pdbx_strand_id
1 'polypeptide(L)'
;MRITTIICGGVLAGIAGGAMACDLPKLAVIPPKDEVAGKEAEIRAAANVYFTAMQAYTACIQAELAGAGGESAPDIVKRVLVSRNNTAVAEAEFMMKLFTDNVGPVEAAAVEAVPTR
;
A
#
# COMPACT_ATOMS: atom_id res chain seq x y z
N MET A 1 -49.97 -34.73 -8.23
CA MET A 1 -48.95 -34.14 -9.08
C MET A 1 -48.34 -32.97 -8.36
N ARG A 2 -47.13 -33.10 -7.84
CA ARG A 2 -46.38 -32.03 -7.20
C ARG A 2 -45.33 -31.54 -8.16
N ILE A 3 -45.51 -30.32 -8.65
CA ILE A 3 -44.57 -29.64 -9.49
C ILE A 3 -43.58 -28.97 -8.58
N THR A 4 -42.36 -29.49 -8.50
CA THR A 4 -41.25 -28.88 -7.76
C THR A 4 -40.57 -27.90 -8.70
N THR A 5 -40.83 -26.62 -8.54
CA THR A 5 -40.14 -25.55 -9.23
C THR A 5 -38.77 -25.36 -8.60
N ILE A 6 -37.72 -25.79 -9.29
CA ILE A 6 -36.35 -25.50 -8.93
C ILE A 6 -36.02 -24.09 -9.44
N ILE A 7 -35.97 -23.15 -8.52
CA ILE A 7 -35.47 -21.81 -8.81
C ILE A 7 -33.94 -21.87 -8.76
N CYS A 8 -33.30 -21.98 -9.92
CA CYS A 8 -31.89 -21.72 -10.07
C CYS A 8 -31.64 -20.23 -9.85
N GLY A 9 -31.31 -19.88 -8.61
CA GLY A 9 -30.78 -18.57 -8.28
C GLY A 9 -29.36 -18.43 -8.81
N GLY A 10 -29.21 -17.86 -10.00
CA GLY A 10 -27.92 -17.46 -10.51
C GLY A 10 -27.38 -16.31 -9.68
N VAL A 11 -26.40 -16.60 -8.82
CA VAL A 11 -25.56 -15.57 -8.22
C VAL A 11 -24.67 -15.03 -9.31
N LEU A 12 -25.10 -13.97 -9.96
CA LEU A 12 -24.23 -13.10 -10.72
C LEU A 12 -23.32 -12.40 -9.69
N ALA A 13 -22.17 -13.01 -9.41
CA ALA A 13 -21.05 -12.31 -8.83
C ALA A 13 -20.63 -11.25 -9.86
N GLY A 14 -21.22 -10.08 -9.74
CA GLY A 14 -20.76 -8.89 -10.45
C GLY A 14 -19.34 -8.63 -9.99
N ILE A 15 -18.36 -9.04 -10.80
CA ILE A 15 -17.02 -8.49 -10.72
C ILE A 15 -17.19 -7.02 -11.13
N ALA A 16 -17.50 -6.17 -10.18
CA ALA A 16 -17.32 -4.75 -10.34
C ALA A 16 -15.82 -4.56 -10.53
N GLY A 17 -15.36 -4.58 -11.77
CA GLY A 17 -14.08 -4.07 -12.17
C GLY A 17 -14.08 -2.56 -11.96
N GLY A 18 -14.28 -2.14 -10.71
CA GLY A 18 -13.97 -0.80 -10.30
C GLY A 18 -12.47 -0.63 -10.45
N ALA A 19 -12.03 0.39 -11.17
CA ALA A 19 -10.65 0.84 -11.09
C ALA A 19 -10.32 0.93 -9.60
N MET A 20 -9.48 0.00 -9.13
CA MET A 20 -9.01 0.00 -7.74
C MET A 20 -8.15 1.24 -7.59
N ALA A 21 -8.75 2.33 -7.12
CA ALA A 21 -7.99 3.50 -6.74
C ALA A 21 -7.03 3.06 -5.65
N CYS A 22 -5.73 3.09 -5.95
CA CYS A 22 -4.71 2.78 -4.96
C CYS A 22 -4.72 3.90 -3.92
N ASP A 23 -5.06 3.56 -2.69
CA ASP A 23 -5.12 4.51 -1.59
C ASP A 23 -3.76 4.62 -0.91
N LEU A 24 -3.25 5.84 -0.82
CA LEU A 24 -2.02 6.11 -0.08
C LEU A 24 -2.24 5.86 1.42
N PRO A 25 -1.40 5.06 2.09
CA PRO A 25 -1.53 4.83 3.52
C PRO A 25 -1.40 6.12 4.33
N LYS A 26 -2.12 6.19 5.45
CA LYS A 26 -1.94 7.27 6.41
C LYS A 26 -0.57 7.14 7.08
N LEU A 27 0.09 8.28 7.29
CA LEU A 27 1.35 8.34 8.01
C LEU A 27 1.22 7.73 9.42
N ALA A 28 2.17 6.89 9.79
CA ALA A 28 2.30 6.46 11.18
C ALA A 28 2.78 7.62 12.05
N VAL A 29 2.26 7.70 13.26
CA VAL A 29 2.73 8.68 14.24
C VAL A 29 3.99 8.14 14.92
N ILE A 30 5.12 8.79 14.70
CA ILE A 30 6.38 8.48 15.34
C ILE A 30 6.70 9.61 16.30
N PRO A 31 6.62 9.37 17.63
CA PRO A 31 6.88 10.40 18.61
C PRO A 31 8.36 10.80 18.64
N PRO A 32 8.68 11.96 19.19
CA PRO A 32 10.07 12.35 19.46
C PRO A 32 10.76 11.33 20.37
N LYS A 33 12.08 11.28 20.27
CA LYS A 33 12.91 10.28 20.96
C LYS A 33 12.69 10.22 22.48
N ASP A 34 12.43 11.35 23.10
CA ASP A 34 12.17 11.47 24.56
C ASP A 34 10.80 10.91 24.98
N GLU A 35 9.87 10.72 24.04
CA GLU A 35 8.55 10.15 24.28
C GLU A 35 8.41 8.68 23.89
N VAL A 36 9.47 8.07 23.38
CA VAL A 36 9.47 6.68 22.90
C VAL A 36 9.51 5.66 24.03
N ALA A 37 10.16 6.01 25.16
CA ALA A 37 10.37 5.09 26.28
C ALA A 37 9.06 4.46 26.79
N GLY A 38 9.03 3.13 26.85
CA GLY A 38 7.85 2.35 27.25
C GLY A 38 6.80 2.15 26.16
N LYS A 39 6.95 2.74 24.98
CA LYS A 39 6.01 2.63 23.85
C LYS A 39 6.64 2.00 22.60
N GLU A 40 7.88 1.53 22.70
CA GLU A 40 8.62 1.05 21.52
C GLU A 40 7.90 -0.06 20.75
N ALA A 41 7.32 -1.05 21.44
CA ALA A 41 6.62 -2.16 20.80
C ALA A 41 5.38 -1.67 20.02
N GLU A 42 4.62 -0.74 20.57
CA GLU A 42 3.45 -0.15 19.93
C GLU A 42 3.86 0.68 18.70
N ILE A 43 4.90 1.49 18.83
CA ILE A 43 5.42 2.32 17.73
C ILE A 43 5.95 1.43 16.60
N ARG A 44 6.68 0.35 16.93
CA ARG A 44 7.16 -0.63 15.94
C ARG A 44 6.02 -1.32 15.22
N ALA A 45 4.97 -1.72 15.94
CA ALA A 45 3.79 -2.33 15.34
C ALA A 45 3.09 -1.37 14.36
N ALA A 46 2.92 -0.11 14.74
CA ALA A 46 2.34 0.92 13.88
C ALA A 46 3.21 1.19 12.63
N ALA A 47 4.53 1.24 12.79
CA ALA A 47 5.46 1.40 11.68
C ALA A 47 5.41 0.20 10.71
N ASN A 48 5.34 -1.02 11.22
CA ASN A 48 5.21 -2.22 10.38
C ASN A 48 3.90 -2.23 9.58
N VAL A 49 2.79 -1.81 10.18
CA VAL A 49 1.52 -1.64 9.47
C VAL A 49 1.65 -0.63 8.35
N TYR A 50 2.28 0.51 8.61
CA TYR A 50 2.51 1.55 7.61
C TYR A 50 3.37 1.04 6.44
N PHE A 51 4.52 0.43 6.71
CA PHE A 51 5.41 -0.07 5.65
C PHE A 51 4.77 -1.20 4.84
N THR A 52 4.03 -2.10 5.47
CA THR A 52 3.27 -3.13 4.77
C THR A 52 2.19 -2.54 3.87
N ALA A 53 1.47 -1.53 4.34
CA ALA A 53 0.46 -0.82 3.55
C ALA A 53 1.10 -0.04 2.39
N MET A 54 2.29 0.52 2.59
CA MET A 54 3.04 1.21 1.53
C MET A 54 3.51 0.25 0.43
N GLN A 55 3.92 -0.97 0.79
CA GLN A 55 4.21 -2.03 -0.19
C GLN A 55 2.98 -2.37 -1.03
N ALA A 56 1.83 -2.57 -0.37
CA ALA A 56 0.57 -2.85 -1.05
C ALA A 56 0.19 -1.71 -1.98
N TYR A 57 0.41 -0.46 -1.58
CA TYR A 57 0.18 0.72 -2.41
C TYR A 57 1.06 0.74 -3.67
N THR A 58 2.36 0.54 -3.53
CA THR A 58 3.27 0.53 -4.68
C THR A 58 3.01 -0.65 -5.62
N ALA A 59 2.67 -1.82 -5.09
CA ALA A 59 2.23 -2.97 -5.88
C ALA A 59 0.92 -2.66 -6.65
N CYS A 60 -0.02 -1.99 -6.01
CA CYS A 60 -1.26 -1.53 -6.64
C CYS A 60 -0.97 -0.55 -7.80
N ILE A 61 -0.06 0.42 -7.63
CA ILE A 61 0.35 1.36 -8.70
C ILE A 61 0.95 0.59 -9.90
N GLN A 62 1.79 -0.41 -9.65
CA GLN A 62 2.36 -1.23 -10.71
C GLN A 62 1.29 -2.05 -11.45
N ALA A 63 0.32 -2.61 -10.71
CA ALA A 63 -0.80 -3.32 -11.31
C ALA A 63 -1.70 -2.39 -12.15
N GLU A 64 -1.93 -1.16 -11.70
CA GLU A 64 -2.68 -0.14 -12.42
C GLU A 64 -1.96 0.23 -13.73
N LEU A 65 -0.64 0.39 -13.70
CA LEU A 65 0.18 0.65 -14.89
C LEU A 65 0.11 -0.53 -15.86
N ALA A 66 0.26 -1.76 -15.39
CA ALA A 66 0.16 -2.96 -16.22
C ALA A 66 -1.23 -3.08 -16.86
N GLY A 67 -2.30 -2.82 -16.10
CA GLY A 67 -3.67 -2.80 -16.59
C GLY A 67 -3.95 -1.72 -17.65
N ALA A 68 -3.22 -0.61 -17.60
CA ALA A 68 -3.31 0.49 -18.57
C ALA A 68 -2.49 0.24 -19.85
N GLY A 69 -1.72 -0.85 -19.92
CA GLY A 69 -0.90 -1.23 -21.08
C GLY A 69 0.61 -1.28 -20.83
N GLY A 70 1.07 -1.05 -19.59
CA GLY A 70 2.49 -1.05 -19.24
C GLY A 70 3.27 0.01 -20.03
N GLU A 71 4.30 -0.41 -20.76
CA GLU A 71 5.08 0.47 -21.63
C GLU A 71 4.23 1.13 -22.75
N SER A 72 3.15 0.46 -23.16
CA SER A 72 2.22 0.97 -24.17
C SER A 72 1.10 1.84 -23.60
N ALA A 73 1.08 2.07 -22.29
CA ALA A 73 0.11 2.97 -21.68
C ALA A 73 0.26 4.40 -22.19
N PRO A 74 -0.81 5.20 -22.25
CA PRO A 74 -0.73 6.61 -22.60
C PRO A 74 0.29 7.35 -21.74
N ASP A 75 1.07 8.26 -22.33
CA ASP A 75 2.13 8.99 -21.63
C ASP A 75 1.65 9.72 -20.38
N ILE A 76 0.46 10.29 -20.41
CA ILE A 76 -0.11 10.98 -19.24
C ILE A 76 -0.36 10.00 -18.10
N VAL A 77 -0.85 8.79 -18.38
CA VAL A 77 -1.08 7.75 -17.39
C VAL A 77 0.25 7.30 -16.78
N LYS A 78 1.26 7.02 -17.61
CA LYS A 78 2.60 6.67 -17.15
C LYS A 78 3.19 7.73 -16.23
N ARG A 79 3.12 9.01 -16.62
CA ARG A 79 3.64 10.12 -15.81
C ARG A 79 2.95 10.24 -14.46
N VAL A 80 1.63 10.13 -14.42
CA VAL A 80 0.86 10.20 -13.18
C VAL A 80 1.22 9.05 -12.25
N LEU A 81 1.24 7.82 -12.75
CA LEU A 81 1.54 6.64 -11.93
C LEU A 81 2.99 6.62 -11.45
N VAL A 82 3.95 7.00 -12.29
CA VAL A 82 5.36 7.15 -11.89
C VAL A 82 5.51 8.22 -10.81
N SER A 83 4.85 9.37 -10.97
CA SER A 83 4.87 10.43 -9.97
C SER A 83 4.32 9.98 -8.63
N ARG A 84 3.17 9.28 -8.64
CA ARG A 84 2.56 8.71 -7.41
C ARG A 84 3.50 7.71 -6.74
N ASN A 85 4.12 6.83 -7.51
CA ASN A 85 5.08 5.86 -6.99
C ASN A 85 6.30 6.55 -6.36
N ASN A 86 6.89 7.52 -7.03
CA ASN A 86 8.04 8.25 -6.53
C ASN A 86 7.73 9.03 -5.25
N THR A 87 6.55 9.63 -5.16
CA THR A 87 6.08 10.30 -3.94
C THR A 87 5.96 9.30 -2.79
N ALA A 88 5.37 8.13 -3.03
CA ALA A 88 5.25 7.08 -2.03
C ALA A 88 6.62 6.57 -1.54
N VAL A 89 7.56 6.35 -2.45
CA VAL A 89 8.93 5.94 -2.10
C VAL A 89 9.62 7.00 -1.25
N ALA A 90 9.54 8.27 -1.64
CA ALA A 90 10.14 9.37 -0.88
C ALA A 90 9.53 9.52 0.52
N GLU A 91 8.22 9.33 0.65
CA GLU A 91 7.52 9.35 1.93
C GLU A 91 7.96 8.18 2.83
N ALA A 92 8.04 6.97 2.26
CA ALA A 92 8.49 5.79 2.99
C ALA A 92 9.96 5.92 3.46
N GLU A 93 10.84 6.47 2.62
CA GLU A 93 12.24 6.76 2.99
C GLU A 93 12.31 7.77 4.14
N PHE A 94 11.52 8.83 4.08
CA PHE A 94 11.44 9.83 5.15
C PHE A 94 10.93 9.20 6.46
N MET A 95 9.87 8.41 6.41
CA MET A 95 9.32 7.72 7.57
C MET A 95 10.29 6.71 8.17
N MET A 96 11.05 6.01 7.32
CA MET A 96 12.09 5.08 7.76
C MET A 96 13.22 5.80 8.48
N LYS A 97 13.65 6.93 7.95
CA LYS A 97 14.67 7.77 8.59
C LYS A 97 14.19 8.29 9.94
N LEU A 98 12.98 8.83 9.98
CA LEU A 98 12.37 9.35 11.21
C LEU A 98 12.25 8.25 12.28
N PHE A 99 11.82 7.07 11.89
CA PHE A 99 11.74 5.91 12.78
C PHE A 99 13.13 5.52 13.30
N THR A 100 14.12 5.38 12.43
CA THR A 100 15.48 5.01 12.79
C THR A 100 16.12 6.02 13.75
N ASP A 101 15.90 7.30 13.49
CA ASP A 101 16.47 8.39 14.33
C ASP A 101 15.83 8.45 15.71
N ASN A 102 14.53 8.16 15.82
CA ASN A 102 13.79 8.32 17.08
C ASN A 102 13.59 7.02 17.86
N VAL A 103 13.46 5.89 17.20
CA VAL A 103 13.11 4.61 17.83
C VAL A 103 14.27 3.62 17.77
N GLY A 104 14.94 3.53 16.63
CA GLY A 104 16.03 2.60 16.39
C GLY A 104 15.93 1.90 15.04
N PRO A 105 16.83 0.94 14.76
CA PRO A 105 16.88 0.27 13.45
C PRO A 105 15.55 -0.36 13.07
N VAL A 106 15.14 -0.18 11.82
CA VAL A 106 14.02 -0.90 11.21
C VAL A 106 14.44 -2.34 10.95
N GLU A 107 13.53 -3.28 11.17
CA GLU A 107 13.81 -4.69 10.83
C GLU A 107 14.07 -4.83 9.31
N ALA A 108 15.07 -5.67 8.96
CA ALA A 108 15.53 -5.83 7.58
C ALA A 108 14.40 -6.19 6.60
N ALA A 109 13.42 -6.98 7.03
CA ALA A 109 12.26 -7.35 6.21
C ALA A 109 11.38 -6.15 5.80
N ALA A 110 11.28 -5.11 6.63
CA ALA A 110 10.53 -3.90 6.32
C ALA A 110 11.28 -2.98 5.33
N VAL A 111 12.61 -3.02 5.33
CA VAL A 111 13.46 -2.22 4.42
C VAL A 111 13.45 -2.78 3.00
N GLU A 112 13.52 -4.11 2.85
CA GLU A 112 13.50 -4.77 1.52
C GLU A 112 12.16 -4.57 0.79
N ALA A 113 11.16 -4.19 1.53
CA ALA A 113 9.82 -4.03 1.06
C ALA A 113 9.53 -2.71 0.37
N VAL A 114 10.36 -1.69 0.53
CA VAL A 114 10.22 -0.40 -0.15
C VAL A 114 10.93 -0.47 -1.49
N PRO A 115 10.20 -0.34 -2.62
CA PRO A 115 10.83 -0.38 -3.94
C PRO A 115 11.81 0.78 -4.08
N THR A 116 13.04 0.45 -4.41
CA THR A 116 14.04 1.43 -4.83
C THR A 116 13.66 2.01 -6.19
N ARG A 117 13.92 3.27 -6.38
CA ARG A 117 13.68 3.97 -7.65
C ARG A 117 14.42 3.30 -8.81
#